data_0f7e4e061fef485f2e81fe3919c56cdf
#
_entry.id   0f7e4e061fef485f2e81fe3919c56cdf
#
_cell.length_a   1.000
_cell.length_b   1.000
_cell.length_c   1.000
_cell.angle_alpha   90.00
_cell.angle_beta   90.00
_cell.angle_gamma   90.00
#
_symmetry.space_group_name_H-M   'P 1'
#
loop_
_entity.id
_entity.type
_entity.pdbx_description
1 polymer ?
#
loop_
_entity_poly.entity_id
_entity_poly.type
_entity_poly.pdbx_seq_one_letter_code
_entity_poly.pdbx_strand_id
1 'polypeptide(L)'
;WAPRPLRAKSTLRALALSGDEAYARALCVMAPDARSAIFSKAMTRELGGYRAEQPLIDLMRNAPARNGLDRAQYADLKFWLPGDILTKVDRTSMAVSLEAREPLLDHRLVEFAAGLPHNRRVSGMEGKFAMKRAMEGTLPGEILYRAKQGFVLPIAQWFRGELKDAARAAARSETLLDTGWFDADALSRMAEDHISGRRDRARELWQLLMLDRSMSLLGNTA
;
A
#
# COMPACT_ATOMS: atom_id res chain seq x y z
N TRP A 1 -4.41 -18.66 -13.84
CA TRP A 1 -3.96 -18.83 -15.22
C TRP A 1 -4.80 -17.94 -16.16
N ALA A 2 -4.15 -17.03 -16.91
CA ALA A 2 -4.79 -16.27 -17.98
C ALA A 2 -3.82 -16.18 -19.17
N PRO A 3 -4.29 -16.31 -20.41
CA PRO A 3 -3.49 -16.11 -21.61
C PRO A 3 -2.76 -14.75 -21.57
N ARG A 4 -1.57 -14.67 -22.17
CA ARG A 4 -0.75 -13.44 -22.19
C ARG A 4 -1.53 -12.15 -22.50
N PRO A 5 -2.42 -12.08 -23.49
CA PRO A 5 -3.19 -10.87 -23.79
C PRO A 5 -4.17 -10.48 -22.66
N LEU A 6 -4.61 -11.43 -21.83
CA LEU A 6 -5.49 -11.14 -20.69
C LEU A 6 -4.73 -10.73 -19.41
N ARG A 7 -3.41 -10.89 -19.37
CA ARG A 7 -2.56 -10.42 -18.25
C ARG A 7 -2.44 -8.89 -18.22
N ALA A 8 -2.70 -8.21 -19.31
CA ALA A 8 -2.71 -6.74 -19.39
C ALA A 8 -3.99 -6.08 -18.81
N LYS A 9 -4.95 -6.86 -18.29
CA LYS A 9 -6.25 -6.36 -17.81
C LYS A 9 -6.13 -5.32 -16.69
N SER A 10 -5.18 -5.49 -15.78
CA SER A 10 -4.89 -4.49 -14.72
C SER A 10 -4.31 -3.21 -15.29
N THR A 11 -3.41 -3.32 -16.28
CA THR A 11 -2.80 -2.18 -16.96
C THR A 11 -3.85 -1.41 -17.80
N LEU A 12 -4.70 -2.11 -18.53
CA LEU A 12 -5.79 -1.49 -19.30
C LEU A 12 -6.80 -0.78 -18.38
N ARG A 13 -7.13 -1.38 -17.23
CA ARG A 13 -7.96 -0.72 -16.22
C ARG A 13 -7.31 0.53 -15.64
N ALA A 14 -6.01 0.51 -15.39
CA ALA A 14 -5.28 1.69 -14.92
C ALA A 14 -5.23 2.79 -15.97
N LEU A 15 -5.06 2.45 -17.26
CA LEU A 15 -5.08 3.40 -18.36
C LEU A 15 -6.45 4.05 -18.61
N ALA A 16 -7.53 3.41 -18.18
CA ALA A 16 -8.90 3.96 -18.27
C ALA A 16 -9.23 4.96 -17.15
N LEU A 17 -8.33 5.11 -16.15
CA LEU A 17 -8.48 6.03 -15.02
C LEU A 17 -7.69 7.32 -15.29
N SER A 18 -8.07 8.40 -14.61
CA SER A 18 -7.19 9.56 -14.49
C SER A 18 -5.88 9.19 -13.80
N GLY A 19 -4.81 9.96 -14.02
CA GLY A 19 -3.52 9.68 -13.38
C GLY A 19 -3.61 9.65 -11.85
N ASP A 20 -4.42 10.53 -11.26
CA ASP A 20 -4.61 10.62 -9.82
C ASP A 20 -5.36 9.39 -9.27
N GLU A 21 -6.40 8.94 -9.97
CA GLU A 21 -7.16 7.73 -9.61
C GLU A 21 -6.31 6.45 -9.80
N ALA A 22 -5.55 6.38 -10.88
CA ALA A 22 -4.64 5.26 -11.14
C ALA A 22 -3.57 5.15 -10.06
N TYR A 23 -3.00 6.28 -9.64
CA TYR A 23 -2.02 6.34 -8.57
C TYR A 23 -2.61 5.95 -7.22
N ALA A 24 -3.74 6.54 -6.83
CA ALA A 24 -4.43 6.19 -5.60
C ALA A 24 -4.78 4.69 -5.54
N ARG A 25 -5.26 4.12 -6.66
CA ARG A 25 -5.52 2.68 -6.76
C ARG A 25 -4.27 1.82 -6.63
N ALA A 26 -3.14 2.27 -7.16
CA ALA A 26 -1.86 1.55 -7.06
C ALA A 26 -1.31 1.49 -5.63
N LEU A 27 -1.61 2.48 -4.80
CA LEU A 27 -1.25 2.50 -3.39
C LEU A 27 -2.17 1.65 -2.52
N CYS A 28 -3.37 1.29 -2.98
CA CYS A 28 -4.28 0.44 -2.21
C CYS A 28 -3.70 -0.97 -2.06
N VAL A 29 -3.59 -1.43 -0.83
CA VAL A 29 -3.21 -2.83 -0.55
C VAL A 29 -4.32 -3.77 -1.01
N MET A 30 -5.58 -3.44 -0.72
CA MET A 30 -6.76 -4.14 -1.21
C MET A 30 -7.45 -3.29 -2.29
N ALA A 31 -7.55 -3.83 -3.50
CA ALA A 31 -8.24 -3.15 -4.59
C ALA A 31 -9.71 -2.87 -4.24
N PRO A 32 -10.32 -1.76 -4.72
CA PRO A 32 -11.70 -1.40 -4.41
C PRO A 32 -12.70 -2.53 -4.66
N ASP A 33 -12.58 -3.21 -5.80
CA ASP A 33 -13.46 -4.33 -6.16
C ASP A 33 -13.34 -5.52 -5.17
N ALA A 34 -12.12 -5.80 -4.69
CA ALA A 34 -11.87 -6.87 -3.73
C ALA A 34 -12.42 -6.49 -2.34
N ARG A 35 -12.29 -5.23 -1.95
CA ARG A 35 -12.83 -4.70 -0.69
C ARG A 35 -14.36 -4.74 -0.67
N SER A 36 -15.00 -4.24 -1.71
CA SER A 36 -16.46 -4.28 -1.83
C SER A 36 -17.03 -5.70 -1.83
N ALA A 37 -16.26 -6.68 -2.33
CA ALA A 37 -16.70 -8.07 -2.40
C ALA A 37 -16.75 -8.79 -1.02
N ILE A 38 -16.14 -8.21 0.01
CA ILE A 38 -16.13 -8.77 1.38
C ILE A 38 -17.00 -7.98 2.35
N PHE A 39 -17.52 -6.82 1.95
CA PHE A 39 -18.41 -6.03 2.80
C PHE A 39 -19.81 -6.65 2.87
N SER A 40 -20.43 -6.49 4.03
CA SER A 40 -21.84 -6.80 4.23
C SER A 40 -22.73 -5.83 3.44
N LYS A 41 -23.99 -6.21 3.25
CA LYS A 41 -25.00 -5.31 2.66
C LYS A 41 -25.27 -4.09 3.57
N ALA A 42 -25.13 -4.25 4.88
CA ALA A 42 -25.29 -3.15 5.84
C ALA A 42 -24.17 -2.14 5.67
N MET A 43 -22.92 -2.60 5.70
CA MET A 43 -21.75 -1.76 5.50
C MET A 43 -21.76 -1.03 4.14
N THR A 44 -22.14 -1.74 3.08
CA THR A 44 -22.25 -1.14 1.74
C THR A 44 -23.26 0.01 1.71
N ARG A 45 -24.39 -0.12 2.41
CA ARG A 45 -25.40 0.95 2.53
C ARG A 45 -24.91 2.10 3.39
N GLU A 46 -24.24 1.82 4.51
CA GLU A 46 -23.69 2.81 5.43
C GLU A 46 -22.62 3.67 4.75
N LEU A 47 -21.76 3.06 3.96
CA LEU A 47 -20.74 3.80 3.19
C LEU A 47 -21.34 4.77 2.16
N GLY A 48 -22.58 4.57 1.69
CA GLY A 48 -23.25 5.52 0.81
C GLY A 48 -22.46 5.89 -0.45
N GLY A 49 -21.61 5.01 -0.94
CA GLY A 49 -20.70 5.28 -2.06
C GLY A 49 -19.35 5.88 -1.66
N TYR A 50 -19.05 6.05 -0.38
CA TYR A 50 -17.73 6.51 0.07
C TYR A 50 -16.61 5.58 -0.44
N ARG A 51 -15.54 6.18 -0.90
CA ARG A 51 -14.36 5.50 -1.42
C ARG A 51 -13.15 5.86 -0.56
N ALA A 52 -12.48 4.87 0.00
CA ALA A 52 -11.29 5.07 0.83
C ALA A 52 -10.12 5.74 0.08
N GLU A 53 -10.13 5.67 -1.24
CA GLU A 53 -9.16 6.34 -2.11
C GLU A 53 -9.44 7.84 -2.28
N GLN A 54 -10.65 8.29 -1.99
CA GLN A 54 -11.07 9.65 -2.28
C GLN A 54 -10.21 10.72 -1.60
N PRO A 55 -9.84 10.60 -0.32
CA PRO A 55 -8.96 11.59 0.34
C PRO A 55 -7.61 11.77 -0.39
N LEU A 56 -7.03 10.68 -0.89
CA LEU A 56 -5.77 10.72 -1.63
C LEU A 56 -5.96 11.36 -3.02
N ILE A 57 -7.04 11.03 -3.71
CA ILE A 57 -7.40 11.63 -5.00
C ILE A 57 -7.60 13.13 -4.86
N ASP A 58 -8.33 13.55 -3.83
CA ASP A 58 -8.58 14.96 -3.56
C ASP A 58 -7.30 15.72 -3.18
N LEU A 59 -6.45 15.09 -2.39
CA LEU A 59 -5.13 15.64 -2.07
C LEU A 59 -4.28 15.86 -3.33
N MET A 60 -4.27 14.89 -4.25
CA MET A 60 -3.54 15.02 -5.52
C MET A 60 -4.14 16.09 -6.43
N ARG A 61 -5.47 16.16 -6.55
CA ARG A 61 -6.16 17.16 -7.38
C ARG A 61 -5.94 18.59 -6.89
N ASN A 62 -5.88 18.77 -5.57
CA ASN A 62 -5.66 20.06 -4.93
C ASN A 62 -4.18 20.37 -4.65
N ALA A 63 -3.26 19.49 -5.06
CA ALA A 63 -1.84 19.71 -4.85
C ALA A 63 -1.36 20.97 -5.61
N PRO A 64 -0.52 21.83 -4.99
CA PRO A 64 0.12 22.96 -5.66
C PRO A 64 1.22 22.46 -6.60
N ALA A 65 0.86 21.71 -7.61
CA ALA A 65 1.77 20.91 -8.42
C ALA A 65 1.51 21.10 -9.93
N ARG A 66 2.57 21.14 -10.72
CA ARG A 66 2.52 21.47 -12.15
C ARG A 66 2.22 20.25 -13.04
N ASN A 67 2.55 19.06 -12.57
CA ASN A 67 2.44 17.82 -13.35
C ASN A 67 2.09 16.61 -12.46
N GLY A 68 1.85 15.46 -13.08
CA GLY A 68 1.45 14.23 -12.37
C GLY A 68 2.52 13.71 -11.40
N LEU A 69 3.80 13.86 -11.71
CA LEU A 69 4.89 13.44 -10.80
C LEU A 69 4.89 14.30 -9.54
N ASP A 70 4.74 15.62 -9.67
CA ASP A 70 4.70 16.53 -8.53
C ASP A 70 3.50 16.24 -7.65
N ARG A 71 2.31 15.96 -8.25
CA ARG A 71 1.12 15.58 -7.48
C ARG A 71 1.32 14.27 -6.72
N ALA A 72 1.90 13.27 -7.36
CA ALA A 72 2.20 11.99 -6.71
C ALA A 72 3.17 12.16 -5.54
N GLN A 73 4.28 12.89 -5.75
CA GLN A 73 5.26 13.16 -4.70
C GLN A 73 4.67 14.00 -3.55
N TYR A 74 3.82 14.97 -3.85
CA TYR A 74 3.11 15.72 -2.82
C TYR A 74 2.20 14.82 -1.98
N ALA A 75 1.47 13.94 -2.63
CA ALA A 75 0.61 12.97 -1.96
C ALA A 75 1.41 11.97 -1.11
N ASP A 76 2.55 11.49 -1.60
CA ASP A 76 3.44 10.64 -0.81
C ASP A 76 3.94 11.35 0.45
N LEU A 77 4.39 12.59 0.33
CA LEU A 77 4.90 13.36 1.47
C LEU A 77 3.83 13.70 2.50
N LYS A 78 2.58 13.94 2.07
CA LYS A 78 1.49 14.39 2.94
C LYS A 78 0.62 13.27 3.49
N PHE A 79 0.56 12.14 2.81
CA PHE A 79 -0.36 11.06 3.14
C PHE A 79 0.35 9.74 3.44
N TRP A 80 1.08 9.20 2.46
CA TRP A 80 1.65 7.85 2.59
C TRP A 80 2.86 7.80 3.51
N LEU A 81 3.79 8.71 3.36
CA LEU A 81 5.03 8.74 4.15
C LEU A 81 4.75 8.90 5.66
N PRO A 82 3.95 9.89 6.11
CA PRO A 82 3.65 10.01 7.54
C PRO A 82 2.71 8.92 8.04
N GLY A 83 1.75 8.46 7.23
CA GLY A 83 0.73 7.50 7.64
C GLY A 83 1.18 6.04 7.68
N ASP A 84 2.21 5.65 6.93
CA ASP A 84 2.73 4.28 6.87
C ASP A 84 4.18 4.21 7.35
N ILE A 85 5.13 4.67 6.53
CA ILE A 85 6.56 4.37 6.74
C ILE A 85 7.08 5.04 8.02
N LEU A 86 6.85 6.34 8.20
CA LEU A 86 7.38 7.06 9.36
C LEU A 86 6.73 6.60 10.66
N THR A 87 5.41 6.42 10.67
CA THR A 87 4.71 5.89 11.85
C THR A 87 5.22 4.51 12.23
N LYS A 88 5.43 3.62 11.26
CA LYS A 88 5.96 2.29 11.50
C LYS A 88 7.38 2.32 12.06
N VAL A 89 8.28 3.07 11.42
CA VAL A 89 9.68 3.18 11.85
C VAL A 89 9.76 3.76 13.25
N ASP A 90 9.10 4.89 13.49
CA ASP A 90 9.07 5.57 14.78
C ASP A 90 8.56 4.64 15.90
N ARG A 91 7.36 4.05 15.72
CA ARG A 91 6.75 3.21 16.75
C ARG A 91 7.56 1.95 17.05
N THR A 92 8.11 1.30 16.04
CA THR A 92 8.89 0.07 16.24
C THR A 92 10.27 0.35 16.83
N SER A 93 10.93 1.42 16.45
CA SER A 93 12.24 1.78 17.01
C SER A 93 12.11 2.31 18.43
N MET A 94 11.11 3.16 18.70
CA MET A 94 10.87 3.69 20.05
C MET A 94 10.40 2.63 21.04
N ALA A 95 9.76 1.55 20.57
CA ALA A 95 9.41 0.42 21.44
C ALA A 95 10.63 -0.23 22.12
N VAL A 96 11.82 -0.04 21.56
CA VAL A 96 13.11 -0.49 22.13
C VAL A 96 14.04 0.69 22.46
N SER A 97 13.48 1.89 22.63
CA SER A 97 14.20 3.12 22.97
C SER A 97 15.29 3.54 21.96
N LEU A 98 15.08 3.20 20.70
CA LEU A 98 15.97 3.59 19.60
C LEU A 98 15.33 4.75 18.82
N GLU A 99 16.01 5.90 18.77
CA GLU A 99 15.59 7.02 17.90
C GLU A 99 16.08 6.81 16.46
N ALA A 100 15.16 6.71 15.52
CA ALA A 100 15.47 6.69 14.09
C ALA A 100 15.44 8.12 13.54
N ARG A 101 16.48 8.50 12.80
CA ARG A 101 16.58 9.79 12.11
C ARG A 101 16.78 9.58 10.62
N GLU A 102 16.02 10.31 9.81
CA GLU A 102 15.97 10.17 8.37
C GLU A 102 16.63 11.37 7.66
N PRO A 103 17.96 11.36 7.40
CA PRO A 103 18.68 12.53 6.85
C PRO A 103 18.12 13.03 5.53
N LEU A 104 17.55 12.14 4.71
CA LEU A 104 16.95 12.51 3.42
C LEU A 104 15.57 13.18 3.55
N LEU A 105 15.02 13.25 4.76
CA LEU A 105 13.77 13.97 5.07
C LEU A 105 14.03 15.32 5.75
N ASP A 106 15.27 15.78 5.84
CA ASP A 106 15.54 17.16 6.22
C ASP A 106 14.76 18.13 5.31
N HIS A 107 13.98 19.04 5.92
CA HIS A 107 13.05 19.90 5.18
C HIS A 107 13.74 20.72 4.09
N ARG A 108 14.98 21.18 4.32
CA ARG A 108 15.77 21.94 3.33
C ARG A 108 16.09 21.08 2.12
N LEU A 109 16.41 19.80 2.35
CA LEU A 109 16.68 18.84 1.26
C LEU A 109 15.40 18.51 0.50
N VAL A 110 14.30 18.34 1.21
CA VAL A 110 12.99 18.09 0.58
C VAL A 110 12.53 19.27 -0.27
N GLU A 111 12.65 20.50 0.25
CA GLU A 111 12.33 21.74 -0.48
C GLU A 111 13.21 21.91 -1.73
N PHE A 112 14.52 21.68 -1.58
CA PHE A 112 15.45 21.70 -2.71
C PHE A 112 15.06 20.65 -3.75
N ALA A 113 14.82 19.40 -3.35
CA ALA A 113 14.47 18.31 -4.25
C ALA A 113 13.13 18.55 -4.96
N ALA A 114 12.14 19.12 -4.27
CA ALA A 114 10.86 19.50 -4.85
C ALA A 114 11.00 20.60 -5.93
N GLY A 115 11.98 21.51 -5.77
CA GLY A 115 12.29 22.55 -6.74
C GLY A 115 13.03 22.06 -7.99
N LEU A 116 13.56 20.83 -7.99
CA LEU A 116 14.29 20.31 -9.14
C LEU A 116 13.36 20.09 -10.36
N PRO A 117 13.82 20.40 -11.58
CA PRO A 117 13.11 20.05 -12.81
C PRO A 117 12.86 18.55 -12.91
N HIS A 118 11.76 18.17 -13.57
CA HIS A 118 11.35 16.76 -13.75
C HIS A 118 12.50 15.87 -14.25
N ASN A 119 13.21 16.30 -15.28
CA ASN A 119 14.32 15.55 -15.89
C ASN A 119 15.55 15.38 -14.98
N ARG A 120 15.61 16.10 -13.87
CA ARG A 120 16.65 15.91 -12.83
C ARG A 120 16.18 14.92 -11.74
N ARG A 121 14.89 14.72 -11.59
CA ARG A 121 14.32 13.75 -10.64
C ARG A 121 14.17 12.37 -11.25
N VAL A 122 13.68 12.32 -12.49
CA VAL A 122 13.47 11.07 -13.26
C VAL A 122 14.06 11.26 -14.65
N SER A 123 14.83 10.30 -15.14
CA SER A 123 15.37 10.27 -16.50
C SER A 123 15.02 8.92 -17.13
N GLY A 124 14.11 8.93 -18.11
CA GLY A 124 13.55 7.70 -18.67
C GLY A 124 12.85 6.85 -17.60
N MET A 125 13.31 5.62 -17.38
CA MET A 125 12.81 4.72 -16.34
C MET A 125 13.60 4.85 -15.02
N GLU A 126 14.59 5.73 -14.96
CA GLU A 126 15.46 5.85 -13.81
C GLU A 126 14.97 6.94 -12.85
N GLY A 127 14.59 6.54 -11.65
CA GLY A 127 14.29 7.45 -10.54
C GLY A 127 15.54 7.85 -9.74
N LYS A 128 15.40 8.89 -8.90
CA LYS A 128 16.47 9.44 -8.05
C LYS A 128 17.68 9.93 -8.86
N PHE A 129 17.45 10.40 -10.09
CA PHE A 129 18.51 10.68 -11.05
C PHE A 129 19.57 11.66 -10.52
N ALA A 130 19.17 12.83 -10.04
CA ALA A 130 20.09 13.82 -9.50
C ALA A 130 20.91 13.27 -8.31
N MET A 131 20.27 12.54 -7.41
CA MET A 131 20.95 11.93 -6.26
C MET A 131 21.99 10.91 -6.69
N LYS A 132 21.67 10.04 -7.64
CA LYS A 132 22.62 9.05 -8.17
C LYS A 132 23.82 9.73 -8.83
N ARG A 133 23.57 10.74 -9.66
CA ARG A 133 24.64 11.53 -10.29
C ARG A 133 25.52 12.24 -9.27
N ALA A 134 24.95 12.79 -8.21
CA ALA A 134 25.72 13.43 -7.14
C ALA A 134 26.61 12.47 -6.36
N MET A 135 26.23 11.18 -6.31
CA MET A 135 26.98 10.14 -5.60
C MET A 135 27.99 9.39 -6.46
N GLU A 136 28.07 9.70 -7.78
CA GLU A 136 29.12 9.15 -8.65
C GLU A 136 30.50 9.58 -8.13
N GLY A 137 31.41 8.66 -8.09
CA GLY A 137 32.74 8.87 -7.49
C GLY A 137 32.80 8.65 -5.97
N THR A 138 31.66 8.67 -5.26
CA THR A 138 31.59 8.36 -3.83
C THR A 138 31.13 6.92 -3.59
N LEU A 139 30.16 6.44 -4.39
CA LEU A 139 29.66 5.09 -4.33
C LEU A 139 29.95 4.32 -5.62
N PRO A 140 30.24 3.01 -5.54
CA PRO A 140 30.41 2.17 -6.73
C PRO A 140 29.18 2.21 -7.64
N GLY A 141 29.40 2.23 -8.97
CA GLY A 141 28.33 2.26 -9.96
C GLY A 141 27.37 1.07 -9.85
N GLU A 142 27.86 -0.09 -9.48
CA GLU A 142 27.05 -1.31 -9.22
C GLU A 142 26.05 -1.14 -8.07
N ILE A 143 26.32 -0.27 -7.10
CA ILE A 143 25.40 0.06 -6.01
C ILE A 143 24.39 1.10 -6.51
N LEU A 144 24.84 2.16 -7.17
CA LEU A 144 24.00 3.27 -7.63
C LEU A 144 22.97 2.82 -8.68
N TYR A 145 23.40 1.98 -9.62
CA TYR A 145 22.62 1.61 -10.81
C TYR A 145 22.12 0.17 -10.80
N ARG A 146 22.18 -0.52 -9.67
CA ARG A 146 21.60 -1.86 -9.54
C ARG A 146 20.10 -1.82 -9.81
N ALA A 147 19.58 -2.90 -10.36
CA ALA A 147 18.14 -3.07 -10.53
C ALA A 147 17.41 -2.93 -9.18
N LYS A 148 16.32 -2.15 -9.18
CA LYS A 148 15.50 -1.96 -7.96
C LYS A 148 14.96 -3.31 -7.49
N GLN A 149 15.31 -3.70 -6.28
CA GLN A 149 14.74 -4.86 -5.60
C GLN A 149 13.76 -4.37 -4.53
N GLY A 150 12.50 -4.80 -4.64
CA GLY A 150 11.49 -4.53 -3.62
C GLY A 150 11.74 -5.38 -2.37
N PHE A 151 11.38 -4.84 -1.21
CA PHE A 151 11.27 -5.63 0.01
C PHE A 151 9.98 -6.46 -0.06
N VAL A 152 10.11 -7.76 -0.27
CA VAL A 152 8.97 -8.67 -0.44
C VAL A 152 9.10 -9.78 0.60
N LEU A 153 8.12 -9.85 1.50
CA LEU A 153 7.95 -10.98 2.40
C LEU A 153 7.18 -12.10 1.68
N PRO A 154 7.50 -13.38 1.92
CA PRO A 154 6.81 -14.51 1.30
C PRO A 154 5.44 -14.82 1.95
N ILE A 155 4.65 -13.77 2.21
CA ILE A 155 3.34 -13.83 2.91
C ILE A 155 2.39 -14.81 2.22
N ALA A 156 2.44 -14.87 0.88
CA ALA A 156 1.60 -15.79 0.13
C ALA A 156 1.93 -17.25 0.44
N GLN A 157 3.20 -17.57 0.66
CA GLN A 157 3.62 -18.92 1.06
C GLN A 157 3.24 -19.22 2.50
N TRP A 158 3.43 -18.26 3.39
CA TRP A 158 3.06 -18.40 4.80
C TRP A 158 1.57 -18.70 4.97
N PHE A 159 0.70 -18.00 4.27
CA PHE A 159 -0.76 -18.25 4.33
C PHE A 159 -1.19 -19.54 3.64
N ARG A 160 -0.36 -20.16 2.81
CA ARG A 160 -0.60 -21.52 2.29
C ARG A 160 0.02 -22.61 3.19
N GLY A 161 0.94 -22.24 4.07
CA GLY A 161 1.68 -23.11 4.99
C GLY A 161 1.41 -22.78 6.45
N GLU A 162 2.40 -22.18 7.09
CA GLU A 162 2.47 -21.96 8.55
C GLU A 162 1.30 -21.10 9.10
N LEU A 163 0.85 -20.10 8.35
CA LEU A 163 -0.24 -19.20 8.75
C LEU A 163 -1.60 -19.59 8.17
N LYS A 164 -1.74 -20.77 7.62
CA LYS A 164 -3.00 -21.24 7.02
C LYS A 164 -4.17 -21.19 8.00
N ASP A 165 -3.95 -21.69 9.21
CA ASP A 165 -5.00 -21.73 10.23
C ASP A 165 -5.27 -20.35 10.82
N ALA A 166 -4.25 -19.48 10.92
CA ALA A 166 -4.43 -18.08 11.29
C ALA A 166 -5.28 -17.31 10.24
N ALA A 167 -5.10 -17.59 8.95
CA ALA A 167 -5.93 -17.00 7.90
C ALA A 167 -7.39 -17.45 8.00
N ARG A 168 -7.64 -18.73 8.29
CA ARG A 168 -8.99 -19.26 8.52
C ARG A 168 -9.64 -18.68 9.78
N ALA A 169 -8.87 -18.59 10.86
CA ALA A 169 -9.32 -18.00 12.11
C ALA A 169 -9.72 -16.53 11.94
N ALA A 170 -8.87 -15.71 11.31
CA ALA A 170 -9.18 -14.32 11.03
C ALA A 170 -10.43 -14.15 10.15
N ALA A 171 -10.62 -15.00 9.13
CA ALA A 171 -11.80 -14.97 8.28
C ALA A 171 -13.13 -15.38 9.00
N ARG A 172 -13.03 -15.95 10.20
CA ARG A 172 -14.16 -16.38 11.03
C ARG A 172 -14.17 -15.73 12.41
N SER A 173 -13.35 -14.71 12.60
CA SER A 173 -13.21 -14.03 13.89
C SER A 173 -14.52 -13.37 14.30
N GLU A 174 -15.00 -13.67 15.49
CA GLU A 174 -16.15 -12.99 16.11
C GLU A 174 -15.88 -11.49 16.23
N THR A 175 -14.66 -11.08 16.60
CA THR A 175 -14.25 -9.67 16.67
C THR A 175 -14.53 -8.92 15.38
N LEU A 176 -14.31 -9.54 14.22
CA LEU A 176 -14.58 -8.92 12.92
C LEU A 176 -16.04 -9.05 12.50
N LEU A 177 -16.66 -10.19 12.74
CA LEU A 177 -18.04 -10.46 12.30
C LEU A 177 -19.07 -9.67 13.10
N ASP A 178 -18.87 -9.49 14.40
CA ASP A 178 -19.74 -8.72 15.29
C ASP A 178 -19.79 -7.23 14.96
N THR A 179 -18.81 -6.71 14.20
CA THR A 179 -18.88 -5.35 13.65
C THR A 179 -20.03 -5.15 12.67
N GLY A 180 -20.52 -6.24 12.07
CA GLY A 180 -21.47 -6.17 10.96
C GLY A 180 -20.89 -5.63 9.65
N TRP A 181 -19.59 -5.35 9.58
CA TRP A 181 -18.96 -4.78 8.40
C TRP A 181 -18.75 -5.79 7.27
N PHE A 182 -18.57 -7.06 7.61
CA PHE A 182 -18.13 -8.10 6.68
C PHE A 182 -19.20 -9.13 6.40
N ASP A 183 -19.16 -9.72 5.22
CA ASP A 183 -19.90 -10.92 4.84
C ASP A 183 -19.05 -12.14 5.20
N ALA A 184 -19.53 -12.96 6.15
CA ALA A 184 -18.81 -14.11 6.69
C ALA A 184 -18.46 -15.15 5.62
N ASP A 185 -19.38 -15.40 4.68
CA ASP A 185 -19.15 -16.34 3.60
C ASP A 185 -18.10 -15.80 2.61
N ALA A 186 -18.12 -14.50 2.35
CA ALA A 186 -17.14 -13.86 1.47
C ALA A 186 -15.73 -13.90 2.08
N LEU A 187 -15.58 -13.64 3.39
CA LEU A 187 -14.30 -13.79 4.08
C LEU A 187 -13.79 -15.23 4.02
N SER A 188 -14.63 -16.20 4.33
CA SER A 188 -14.29 -17.63 4.30
C SER A 188 -13.88 -18.06 2.89
N ARG A 189 -14.63 -17.66 1.85
CA ARG A 189 -14.26 -17.92 0.45
C ARG A 189 -12.95 -17.30 0.07
N MET A 190 -12.65 -16.08 0.50
CA MET A 190 -11.39 -15.38 0.24
C MET A 190 -10.19 -16.15 0.83
N ALA A 191 -10.32 -16.64 2.06
CA ALA A 191 -9.28 -17.43 2.72
C ALA A 191 -9.05 -18.76 1.98
N GLU A 192 -10.11 -19.51 1.66
CA GLU A 192 -9.98 -20.79 0.96
C GLU A 192 -9.50 -20.64 -0.49
N ASP A 193 -9.85 -19.56 -1.19
CA ASP A 193 -9.32 -19.26 -2.51
C ASP A 193 -7.79 -19.10 -2.49
N HIS A 194 -7.25 -18.48 -1.43
CA HIS A 194 -5.81 -18.32 -1.28
C HIS A 194 -5.12 -19.63 -0.88
N ILE A 195 -5.65 -20.30 0.14
CA ILE A 195 -5.08 -21.54 0.69
C ILE A 195 -5.05 -22.64 -0.36
N SER A 196 -6.11 -22.76 -1.16
CA SER A 196 -6.18 -23.74 -2.28
C SER A 196 -5.31 -23.35 -3.49
N GLY A 197 -4.72 -22.16 -3.51
CA GLY A 197 -3.95 -21.64 -4.65
C GLY A 197 -4.80 -21.16 -5.83
N ARG A 198 -6.12 -21.13 -5.69
CA ARG A 198 -7.04 -20.69 -6.76
C ARG A 198 -6.85 -19.23 -7.12
N ARG A 199 -6.64 -18.38 -6.10
CA ARG A 199 -6.33 -16.94 -6.26
C ARG A 199 -5.33 -16.51 -5.21
N ASP A 200 -4.45 -15.58 -5.55
CA ASP A 200 -3.59 -14.93 -4.57
C ASP A 200 -4.40 -13.83 -3.85
N ARG A 201 -4.56 -14.01 -2.53
CA ARG A 201 -5.24 -13.10 -1.60
C ARG A 201 -4.37 -12.76 -0.39
N ALA A 202 -3.07 -12.92 -0.52
CA ALA A 202 -2.15 -12.77 0.61
C ALA A 202 -2.22 -11.39 1.26
N ARG A 203 -2.31 -10.33 0.45
CA ARG A 203 -2.37 -8.95 0.95
C ARG A 203 -3.67 -8.69 1.70
N GLU A 204 -4.79 -9.16 1.14
CA GLU A 204 -6.11 -9.01 1.74
C GLU A 204 -6.18 -9.77 3.08
N LEU A 205 -5.69 -11.00 3.11
CA LEU A 205 -5.64 -11.81 4.34
C LEU A 205 -4.73 -11.20 5.40
N TRP A 206 -3.61 -10.62 4.99
CA TRP A 206 -2.73 -9.92 5.92
C TRP A 206 -3.42 -8.72 6.57
N GLN A 207 -4.11 -7.90 5.77
CA GLN A 207 -4.88 -6.77 6.31
C GLN A 207 -5.97 -7.24 7.27
N LEU A 208 -6.70 -8.30 6.92
CA LEU A 208 -7.76 -8.85 7.76
C LEU A 208 -7.19 -9.37 9.09
N LEU A 209 -6.08 -10.11 9.06
CA LEU A 209 -5.40 -10.62 10.25
C LEU A 209 -4.91 -9.47 11.15
N MET A 210 -4.33 -8.42 10.56
CA MET A 210 -3.87 -7.26 11.32
C MET A 210 -5.02 -6.47 11.93
N LEU A 211 -6.13 -6.32 11.21
CA LEU A 211 -7.33 -5.67 11.73
C LEU A 211 -7.91 -6.46 12.92
N ASP A 212 -8.07 -7.76 12.76
CA ASP A 212 -8.54 -8.66 13.82
C ASP A 212 -7.68 -8.54 15.10
N ARG A 213 -6.37 -8.61 14.95
CA ARG A 213 -5.43 -8.47 16.07
C ARG A 213 -5.49 -7.09 16.72
N SER A 214 -5.56 -6.03 15.92
CA SER A 214 -5.64 -4.67 16.44
C SER A 214 -6.94 -4.44 17.23
N MET A 215 -8.07 -4.90 16.72
CA MET A 215 -9.36 -4.78 17.42
C MET A 215 -9.41 -5.62 18.70
N SER A 216 -8.88 -6.84 18.67
CA SER A 216 -8.79 -7.69 19.87
C SER A 216 -7.93 -7.07 20.96
N LEU A 217 -6.82 -6.41 20.60
CA LEU A 217 -5.96 -5.71 21.56
C LEU A 217 -6.66 -4.47 22.16
N LEU A 218 -7.36 -3.69 21.35
CA LEU A 218 -8.07 -2.49 21.80
C LEU A 218 -9.29 -2.83 22.66
N GLY A 219 -10.01 -3.91 22.33
CA GLY A 219 -11.15 -4.38 23.11
C GLY A 219 -10.78 -4.94 24.50
N ASN A 220 -9.55 -5.41 24.68
CA ASN A 220 -9.06 -5.90 25.97
C ASN A 220 -8.50 -4.79 26.88
N THR A 221 -8.46 -3.53 26.43
CA THR A 221 -7.96 -2.38 27.19
C THR A 221 -9.08 -1.49 27.71
N ALA A 222 -10.33 -1.84 27.49
CA ALA A 222 -11.53 -1.18 28.03
C ALA A 222 -12.12 -2.03 29.16
#